data_8c6a18de3d6c70a3173a1160fc4ec51a
#
_entry.id   8c6a18de3d6c70a3173a1160fc4ec51a
#
_cell.length_a   1.000
_cell.length_b   1.000
_cell.length_c   1.000
_cell.angle_alpha   90.00
_cell.angle_beta   90.00
_cell.angle_gamma   90.00
#
_symmetry.space_group_name_H-M   'P 1'
#
loop_
_entity.id
_entity.type
_entity.pdbx_description
1 polymer ?
#
loop_
_entity_poly.entity_id
_entity_poly.type
_entity_poly.pdbx_seq_one_letter_code
_entity_poly.pdbx_strand_id
1 'polypeptide(L)'
;MSHLRATAARGLRRSGGRGALRRKGASPRGAAPAPAPAPPPSRHLFSDPAEIEALRGHLLAWYDKCKRDLPWRTLAATELDADRRAYAVWVSEIMLQQTQVATVIDYYNRWMQKWPTLQALAQASLEEVNELWAGLGYYSRGKRLQEAARKVVSELAGQMPRTAEDLQKLLPGVGRYTAGAIASISYGQATGVVDGNVIRVLCRMRCIGADSSSPAVIERLWDMANALVDRSRPGDFNQALMELGATVCVPKAPLCGECPLKQHCQAQRRVEKELAFASQKLFGKRAPVSDVEDCGVGGCPLCPPATEPWDSSLGVTNFPRKAAKKQPRVARTATCVLERRGCHGALEYLIVQRPSSGLLAGLWEFPSLPLAQGLQEEKQREVLADHLQAWTGRPVAAGGLRFIGETYVVYSLSLDGDVTLDPALSPSRWVTEEEFHASAVSTAMKKVLKAHEKQRGEESSPGKGSKRKRGAKLQGASSTCPGTQLSLRAFLRAPKSP
;
A
#
# COMPACT_ATOMS: atom_id res chain seq x y z
N MET A 1 3.03 -57.38 -2.67
CA MET A 1 3.41 -57.96 -3.97
C MET A 1 4.27 -56.93 -4.65
N SER A 2 5.60 -57.00 -4.53
CA SER A 2 6.55 -57.65 -5.47
C SER A 2 6.63 -56.84 -6.76
N HIS A 3 7.76 -56.29 -7.26
CA HIS A 3 9.16 -56.74 -7.43
C HIS A 3 10.06 -55.51 -7.68
N LEU A 4 11.10 -55.28 -7.05
CA LEU A 4 12.51 -55.60 -7.26
C LEU A 4 12.97 -55.89 -8.69
N ARG A 5 13.94 -55.12 -9.20
CA ARG A 5 15.18 -55.67 -9.76
C ARG A 5 16.25 -54.61 -10.03
N ALA A 6 17.41 -54.92 -9.44
CA ALA A 6 18.73 -54.37 -9.70
C ALA A 6 19.41 -55.21 -10.81
N THR A 7 20.43 -54.65 -11.46
CA THR A 7 21.62 -55.34 -12.05
C THR A 7 22.58 -54.25 -12.54
N ALA A 8 23.78 -54.14 -12.11
CA ALA A 8 24.97 -54.97 -11.99
C ALA A 8 26.06 -54.54 -13.00
N ALA A 9 27.22 -54.41 -12.45
CA ALA A 9 28.52 -53.98 -12.94
C ALA A 9 29.20 -54.91 -13.98
N ARG A 10 30.18 -54.33 -14.68
CA ARG A 10 31.43 -54.97 -15.20
C ARG A 10 32.35 -53.87 -15.68
N GLY A 11 33.58 -53.70 -15.30
CA GLY A 11 34.71 -54.57 -15.00
C GLY A 11 35.59 -54.84 -16.21
N LEU A 12 36.88 -54.40 -16.19
CA LEU A 12 38.12 -55.01 -16.69
C LEU A 12 39.11 -53.99 -17.25
N ARG A 13 40.23 -53.78 -16.65
CA ARG A 13 41.57 -54.46 -16.64
C ARG A 13 42.60 -53.69 -17.48
N ARG A 14 43.66 -53.26 -16.80
CA ARG A 14 45.12 -53.41 -16.92
C ARG A 14 45.83 -53.11 -18.24
N SER A 15 46.83 -52.21 -18.11
CA SER A 15 48.27 -52.43 -18.44
C SER A 15 49.00 -51.15 -18.01
N GLY A 16 50.02 -51.01 -17.22
CA GLY A 16 51.29 -51.74 -17.19
C GLY A 16 52.35 -50.85 -17.85
N GLY A 17 53.01 -49.90 -17.12
CA GLY A 17 54.14 -49.13 -17.63
C GLY A 17 54.94 -48.53 -16.48
N ARG A 18 56.10 -49.19 -16.17
CA ARG A 18 57.10 -48.68 -15.21
C ARG A 18 57.91 -47.56 -15.88
N GLY A 19 57.96 -46.38 -15.23
CA GLY A 19 58.81 -45.28 -15.61
C GLY A 19 59.40 -44.56 -14.38
N ALA A 20 60.70 -44.44 -14.35
CA ALA A 20 61.64 -44.12 -13.27
C ALA A 20 61.35 -42.83 -12.49
N LEU A 21 61.61 -42.98 -11.19
CA LEU A 21 61.70 -41.90 -10.23
C LEU A 21 62.77 -40.85 -10.54
N ARG A 22 62.35 -39.60 -10.71
CA ARG A 22 63.19 -38.43 -10.60
C ARG A 22 62.71 -37.56 -9.44
N ARG A 23 63.37 -37.65 -8.28
CA ARG A 23 63.14 -36.74 -7.14
C ARG A 23 63.51 -35.33 -7.56
N LYS A 24 62.54 -34.43 -7.67
CA LYS A 24 62.75 -32.97 -7.63
C LYS A 24 62.36 -32.43 -6.27
N GLY A 25 63.27 -31.57 -5.76
CA GLY A 25 63.26 -31.03 -4.42
C GLY A 25 61.93 -30.33 -4.02
N ALA A 26 61.60 -30.52 -2.80
CA ALA A 26 60.46 -29.81 -2.17
C ALA A 26 60.85 -28.33 -1.97
N SER A 27 60.18 -27.47 -2.66
CA SER A 27 60.11 -26.03 -2.32
C SER A 27 59.31 -25.85 -1.05
N PRO A 28 59.66 -24.95 -0.14
CA PRO A 28 58.87 -24.70 1.07
C PRO A 28 57.52 -24.14 0.65
N ARG A 29 56.44 -24.78 1.11
CA ARG A 29 55.05 -24.26 0.98
C ARG A 29 55.03 -22.92 1.66
N GLY A 30 54.87 -21.84 0.86
CA GLY A 30 54.55 -20.51 1.38
C GLY A 30 53.29 -20.59 2.25
N ALA A 31 53.37 -20.00 3.43
CA ALA A 31 52.27 -19.85 4.36
C ALA A 31 51.08 -19.18 3.59
N ALA A 32 49.90 -19.76 3.75
CA ALA A 32 48.69 -19.14 3.21
C ALA A 32 48.58 -17.69 3.75
N PRO A 33 48.24 -16.70 2.92
CA PRO A 33 48.06 -15.33 3.39
C PRO A 33 47.01 -15.33 4.51
N ALA A 34 47.30 -14.62 5.59
CA ALA A 34 46.37 -14.45 6.70
C ALA A 34 45.05 -13.91 6.13
N PRO A 35 43.87 -14.36 6.61
CA PRO A 35 42.60 -13.84 6.16
C PRO A 35 42.59 -12.33 6.35
N ALA A 36 42.18 -11.61 5.31
CA ALA A 36 42.07 -10.16 5.35
C ALA A 36 41.22 -9.76 6.56
N PRO A 37 41.59 -8.69 7.30
CA PRO A 37 40.81 -8.24 8.43
C PRO A 37 39.38 -7.95 7.97
N ALA A 38 38.40 -8.41 8.78
CA ALA A 38 36.99 -8.15 8.49
C ALA A 38 36.78 -6.65 8.28
N PRO A 39 36.04 -6.25 7.26
CA PRO A 39 35.78 -4.83 7.02
C PRO A 39 35.13 -4.23 8.29
N PRO A 40 35.47 -2.97 8.63
CA PRO A 40 34.91 -2.32 9.82
C PRO A 40 33.36 -2.33 9.71
N PRO A 41 32.67 -2.50 10.85
CA PRO A 41 31.22 -2.55 10.85
C PRO A 41 30.66 -1.31 10.19
N SER A 42 29.74 -1.52 9.24
CA SER A 42 29.12 -0.40 8.52
C SER A 42 28.37 0.48 9.50
N ARG A 43 28.67 1.78 9.52
CA ARG A 43 27.98 2.80 10.35
C ARG A 43 26.46 2.86 10.13
N HIS A 44 25.98 2.31 9.01
CA HIS A 44 24.56 2.22 8.74
C HIS A 44 23.86 1.10 9.52
N LEU A 45 24.60 0.23 10.20
CA LEU A 45 24.02 -0.88 10.95
C LEU A 45 24.09 -0.62 12.46
N PHE A 46 23.24 -1.30 13.21
CA PHE A 46 23.25 -1.33 14.67
C PHE A 46 24.15 -2.49 15.12
N SER A 47 25.34 -2.19 15.59
CA SER A 47 26.34 -3.20 16.01
C SER A 47 26.72 -3.11 17.49
N ASP A 48 26.44 -1.99 18.15
CA ASP A 48 26.70 -1.79 19.57
C ASP A 48 25.49 -2.23 20.40
N PRO A 49 25.63 -3.29 21.24
CA PRO A 49 24.55 -3.75 22.09
C PRO A 49 24.07 -2.70 23.10
N ALA A 50 24.97 -1.83 23.60
CA ALA A 50 24.60 -0.80 24.55
C ALA A 50 23.75 0.29 23.87
N GLU A 51 24.07 0.68 22.64
CA GLU A 51 23.25 1.58 21.85
C GLU A 51 21.86 0.99 21.57
N ILE A 52 21.80 -0.30 21.20
CA ILE A 52 20.53 -0.99 20.93
C ILE A 52 19.65 -0.99 22.18
N GLU A 53 20.19 -1.31 23.34
CA GLU A 53 19.43 -1.35 24.59
C GLU A 53 18.95 0.04 25.03
N ALA A 54 19.80 1.06 24.93
CA ALA A 54 19.40 2.44 25.19
C ALA A 54 18.28 2.91 24.25
N LEU A 55 18.37 2.55 22.97
CA LEU A 55 17.35 2.87 21.96
C LEU A 55 16.00 2.21 22.29
N ARG A 56 15.99 0.93 22.67
CA ARG A 56 14.81 0.20 23.11
C ARG A 56 14.16 0.89 24.31
N GLY A 57 14.96 1.19 25.33
CA GLY A 57 14.48 1.87 26.53
C GLY A 57 13.84 3.23 26.24
N HIS A 58 14.50 4.09 25.45
CA HIS A 58 13.96 5.40 25.10
C HIS A 58 12.68 5.31 24.27
N LEU A 59 12.65 4.40 23.29
CA LEU A 59 11.49 4.25 22.42
C LEU A 59 10.28 3.71 23.16
N LEU A 60 10.45 2.66 23.96
CA LEU A 60 9.37 2.04 24.72
C LEU A 60 8.85 2.97 25.83
N ALA A 61 9.73 3.68 26.56
CA ALA A 61 9.32 4.65 27.56
C ALA A 61 8.50 5.82 26.95
N TRP A 62 8.86 6.25 25.75
CA TRP A 62 8.07 7.24 25.01
C TRP A 62 6.73 6.66 24.56
N TYR A 63 6.73 5.45 24.00
CA TYR A 63 5.52 4.79 23.49
C TYR A 63 4.47 4.59 24.59
N ASP A 64 4.91 4.16 25.77
CA ASP A 64 4.01 3.97 26.91
C ASP A 64 3.26 5.24 27.31
N LYS A 65 3.88 6.41 27.11
CA LYS A 65 3.28 7.75 27.44
C LYS A 65 2.52 8.38 26.29
N CYS A 66 2.96 8.18 25.05
CA CYS A 66 2.53 9.01 23.91
C CYS A 66 1.77 8.21 22.83
N LYS A 67 1.60 6.91 22.97
CA LYS A 67 0.86 6.09 21.99
C LYS A 67 -0.58 6.56 21.88
N ARG A 68 -1.07 6.66 20.64
CA ARG A 68 -2.49 6.94 20.38
C ARG A 68 -3.35 5.79 20.90
N ASP A 69 -4.48 6.12 21.49
CA ASP A 69 -5.52 5.13 21.80
C ASP A 69 -6.25 4.74 20.51
N LEU A 70 -6.16 3.45 20.15
CA LEU A 70 -6.71 2.90 18.92
C LEU A 70 -7.46 1.60 19.24
N PRO A 71 -8.67 1.38 18.65
CA PRO A 71 -9.53 0.27 19.05
C PRO A 71 -8.85 -1.11 18.93
N TRP A 72 -8.02 -1.31 17.91
CA TRP A 72 -7.26 -2.57 17.74
C TRP A 72 -6.14 -2.75 18.75
N ARG A 73 -5.57 -1.67 19.30
CA ARG A 73 -4.58 -1.72 20.39
C ARG A 73 -5.22 -2.07 21.72
N THR A 74 -6.34 -1.44 22.01
CA THR A 74 -7.13 -1.74 23.20
C THR A 74 -7.56 -3.21 23.19
N LEU A 75 -8.10 -3.67 22.07
CA LEU A 75 -8.52 -5.07 21.94
C LEU A 75 -7.32 -6.03 22.03
N ALA A 76 -6.20 -5.74 21.40
CA ALA A 76 -4.99 -6.57 21.51
C ALA A 76 -4.43 -6.66 22.94
N ALA A 77 -4.65 -5.63 23.77
CA ALA A 77 -4.21 -5.61 25.16
C ALA A 77 -5.18 -6.32 26.11
N THR A 78 -6.49 -6.34 25.79
CA THR A 78 -7.53 -6.88 26.70
C THR A 78 -8.02 -8.26 26.33
N GLU A 79 -7.89 -8.69 25.05
CA GLU A 79 -8.36 -10.00 24.59
C GLU A 79 -7.41 -11.11 25.08
N LEU A 80 -7.96 -12.03 25.85
CA LEU A 80 -7.22 -13.16 26.42
C LEU A 80 -7.00 -14.30 25.43
N ASP A 81 -7.99 -14.53 24.55
CA ASP A 81 -7.89 -15.53 23.49
C ASP A 81 -6.90 -15.07 22.42
N ALA A 82 -5.81 -15.80 22.27
CA ALA A 82 -4.72 -15.48 21.36
C ALA A 82 -5.17 -15.48 19.88
N ASP A 83 -6.09 -16.34 19.48
CA ASP A 83 -6.58 -16.44 18.10
C ASP A 83 -7.56 -15.30 17.77
N ARG A 84 -8.42 -14.91 18.72
CA ARG A 84 -9.26 -13.72 18.59
C ARG A 84 -8.43 -12.45 18.55
N ARG A 85 -7.42 -12.35 19.41
CA ARG A 85 -6.46 -11.23 19.38
C ARG A 85 -5.74 -11.15 18.04
N ALA A 86 -5.25 -12.28 17.52
CA ALA A 86 -4.57 -12.33 16.22
C ALA A 86 -5.50 -11.96 15.06
N TYR A 87 -6.75 -12.40 15.08
CA TYR A 87 -7.75 -12.00 14.11
C TYR A 87 -7.98 -10.48 14.13
N ALA A 88 -8.17 -9.90 15.30
CA ALA A 88 -8.41 -8.47 15.46
C ALA A 88 -7.22 -7.61 14.98
N VAL A 89 -6.00 -8.01 15.32
CA VAL A 89 -4.77 -7.38 14.82
C VAL A 89 -4.68 -7.53 13.31
N TRP A 90 -4.93 -8.71 12.77
CA TRP A 90 -4.89 -8.96 11.33
C TRP A 90 -5.87 -8.08 10.55
N VAL A 91 -7.10 -7.95 11.01
CA VAL A 91 -8.11 -7.06 10.40
C VAL A 91 -7.58 -5.63 10.34
N SER A 92 -7.06 -5.10 11.45
CA SER A 92 -6.53 -3.73 11.49
C SER A 92 -5.36 -3.55 10.54
N GLU A 93 -4.40 -4.48 10.50
CA GLU A 93 -3.21 -4.41 9.64
C GLU A 93 -3.58 -4.43 8.15
N ILE A 94 -4.60 -5.21 7.76
CA ILE A 94 -5.10 -5.22 6.38
C ILE A 94 -5.83 -3.91 6.05
N MET A 95 -6.64 -3.37 6.95
CA MET A 95 -7.35 -2.10 6.72
C MET A 95 -6.41 -0.91 6.64
N LEU A 96 -5.33 -0.90 7.42
CA LEU A 96 -4.33 0.17 7.45
C LEU A 96 -3.43 0.21 6.21
N GLN A 97 -3.37 -0.84 5.40
CA GLN A 97 -2.60 -0.83 4.16
C GLN A 97 -3.07 0.30 3.24
N GLN A 98 -2.21 1.31 2.98
CA GLN A 98 -2.50 2.47 2.11
C GLN A 98 -3.74 3.30 2.55
N THR A 99 -4.16 3.21 3.80
CA THR A 99 -5.32 3.94 4.33
C THR A 99 -4.94 4.69 5.61
N GLN A 100 -5.47 5.88 5.79
CA GLN A 100 -5.21 6.70 6.99
C GLN A 100 -5.91 6.11 8.21
N VAL A 101 -5.25 6.18 9.38
CA VAL A 101 -5.75 5.67 10.66
C VAL A 101 -7.15 6.20 10.97
N ALA A 102 -7.37 7.52 10.84
CA ALA A 102 -8.68 8.13 11.12
C ALA A 102 -9.82 7.53 10.29
N THR A 103 -9.54 7.14 9.04
CA THR A 103 -10.55 6.47 8.20
C THR A 103 -10.79 5.04 8.66
N VAL A 104 -9.75 4.33 9.10
CA VAL A 104 -9.84 2.91 9.47
C VAL A 104 -10.66 2.69 10.74
N ILE A 105 -10.64 3.61 11.71
CA ILE A 105 -11.30 3.44 13.01
C ILE A 105 -12.77 3.04 12.85
N ASP A 106 -13.55 3.77 12.08
CA ASP A 106 -14.99 3.50 11.89
C ASP A 106 -15.24 2.19 11.14
N TYR A 107 -14.42 1.89 10.13
CA TYR A 107 -14.51 0.64 9.38
C TYR A 107 -14.17 -0.56 10.25
N TYR A 108 -13.14 -0.46 11.06
CA TYR A 108 -12.72 -1.50 12.00
C TYR A 108 -13.80 -1.80 13.03
N ASN A 109 -14.37 -0.77 13.65
CA ASN A 109 -15.43 -0.94 14.66
C ASN A 109 -16.67 -1.63 14.09
N ARG A 110 -17.14 -1.20 12.89
CA ARG A 110 -18.28 -1.85 12.21
C ARG A 110 -17.96 -3.28 11.80
N TRP A 111 -16.74 -3.55 11.36
CA TRP A 111 -16.28 -4.88 11.00
C TRP A 111 -16.27 -5.82 12.19
N MET A 112 -15.66 -5.40 13.29
CA MET A 112 -15.56 -6.20 14.51
C MET A 112 -16.92 -6.40 15.20
N GLN A 113 -17.86 -5.48 15.02
CA GLN A 113 -19.23 -5.64 15.46
C GLN A 113 -19.97 -6.70 14.63
N LYS A 114 -19.82 -6.70 13.31
CA LYS A 114 -20.50 -7.65 12.41
C LYS A 114 -19.85 -9.04 12.45
N TRP A 115 -18.53 -9.09 12.44
CA TRP A 115 -17.74 -10.33 12.45
C TRP A 115 -16.69 -10.30 13.56
N PRO A 116 -17.08 -10.54 14.81
CA PRO A 116 -16.17 -10.46 15.95
C PRO A 116 -15.17 -11.61 16.01
N THR A 117 -15.35 -12.65 15.19
CA THR A 117 -14.49 -13.83 15.14
C THR A 117 -14.14 -14.19 13.71
N LEU A 118 -13.04 -14.90 13.54
CA LEU A 118 -12.59 -15.43 12.27
C LEU A 118 -13.64 -16.38 11.65
N GLN A 119 -14.31 -17.18 12.47
CA GLN A 119 -15.36 -18.11 12.05
C GLN A 119 -16.57 -17.34 11.47
N ALA A 120 -16.97 -16.26 12.10
CA ALA A 120 -18.05 -15.41 11.60
C ALA A 120 -17.69 -14.79 10.23
N LEU A 121 -16.47 -14.31 10.07
CA LEU A 121 -16.00 -13.80 8.78
C LEU A 121 -15.93 -14.88 7.70
N ALA A 122 -15.54 -16.10 8.05
CA ALA A 122 -15.44 -17.20 7.09
C ALA A 122 -16.81 -17.58 6.49
N GLN A 123 -17.89 -17.38 7.22
CA GLN A 123 -19.28 -17.64 6.78
C GLN A 123 -19.85 -16.50 5.92
N ALA A 124 -19.28 -15.29 6.03
CA ALA A 124 -19.78 -14.14 5.29
C ALA A 124 -19.72 -14.37 3.77
N SER A 125 -20.66 -13.79 3.02
CA SER A 125 -20.60 -13.72 1.57
C SER A 125 -19.57 -12.66 1.11
N LEU A 126 -19.10 -12.76 -0.13
CA LEU A 126 -18.23 -11.72 -0.69
C LEU A 126 -18.99 -10.39 -0.85
N GLU A 127 -20.28 -10.45 -1.10
CA GLU A 127 -21.13 -9.26 -1.22
C GLU A 127 -21.18 -8.50 0.10
N GLU A 128 -21.48 -9.16 1.23
CA GLU A 128 -21.46 -8.55 2.55
C GLU A 128 -20.11 -7.94 2.93
N VAL A 129 -19.00 -8.64 2.57
CA VAL A 129 -17.65 -8.12 2.78
C VAL A 129 -17.42 -6.85 1.97
N ASN A 130 -17.83 -6.84 0.70
CA ASN A 130 -17.68 -5.68 -0.17
C ASN A 130 -18.56 -4.50 0.27
N GLU A 131 -19.77 -4.73 0.77
CA GLU A 131 -20.65 -3.70 1.33
C GLU A 131 -19.99 -2.99 2.51
N LEU A 132 -19.49 -3.77 3.49
CA LEU A 132 -18.86 -3.21 4.68
C LEU A 132 -17.51 -2.54 4.37
N TRP A 133 -16.82 -2.99 3.30
CA TRP A 133 -15.56 -2.44 2.80
C TRP A 133 -15.76 -1.22 1.90
N ALA A 134 -16.99 -0.95 1.45
CA ALA A 134 -17.29 0.09 0.47
C ALA A 134 -16.79 1.48 0.91
N GLY A 135 -15.94 2.11 0.09
CA GLY A 135 -15.31 3.40 0.39
C GLY A 135 -13.89 3.32 0.96
N LEU A 136 -13.47 2.19 1.56
CA LEU A 136 -12.12 2.02 2.09
C LEU A 136 -11.05 1.90 0.98
N GLY A 137 -11.45 1.48 -0.22
CA GLY A 137 -10.56 1.27 -1.37
C GLY A 137 -9.76 -0.03 -1.31
N TYR A 138 -9.05 -0.34 -2.41
CA TYR A 138 -8.26 -1.58 -2.53
C TYR A 138 -9.04 -2.82 -2.10
N TYR A 139 -10.20 -3.05 -2.69
CA TYR A 139 -11.18 -4.07 -2.32
C TYR A 139 -10.65 -5.51 -2.29
N SER A 140 -9.61 -5.81 -3.09
CA SER A 140 -8.93 -7.10 -3.03
C SER A 140 -8.38 -7.47 -1.66
N ARG A 141 -8.18 -6.48 -0.76
CA ARG A 141 -7.75 -6.73 0.61
C ARG A 141 -8.86 -7.41 1.44
N GLY A 142 -10.08 -6.87 1.40
CA GLY A 142 -11.24 -7.46 2.08
C GLY A 142 -11.54 -8.87 1.56
N LYS A 143 -11.53 -9.04 0.23
CA LYS A 143 -11.70 -10.35 -0.40
C LYS A 143 -10.65 -11.37 0.08
N ARG A 144 -9.35 -11.01 0.05
CA ARG A 144 -8.28 -11.92 0.50
C ARG A 144 -8.35 -12.22 1.99
N LEU A 145 -8.79 -11.24 2.80
CA LEU A 145 -9.02 -11.44 4.23
C LEU A 145 -10.09 -12.51 4.47
N GLN A 146 -11.21 -12.44 3.74
CA GLN A 146 -12.27 -13.45 3.79
C GLN A 146 -11.81 -14.82 3.28
N GLU A 147 -11.11 -14.86 2.12
CA GLU A 147 -10.56 -16.10 1.57
C GLU A 147 -9.62 -16.79 2.56
N ALA A 148 -8.77 -16.00 3.22
CA ALA A 148 -7.84 -16.51 4.23
C ALA A 148 -8.59 -16.97 5.49
N ALA A 149 -9.64 -16.27 5.94
CA ALA A 149 -10.47 -16.72 7.06
C ALA A 149 -11.15 -18.06 6.77
N ARG A 150 -11.69 -18.23 5.57
CA ARG A 150 -12.25 -19.52 5.12
C ARG A 150 -11.22 -20.63 5.15
N LYS A 151 -10.02 -20.34 4.66
CA LYS A 151 -8.91 -21.29 4.66
C LYS A 151 -8.51 -21.73 6.07
N VAL A 152 -8.43 -20.79 7.02
CA VAL A 152 -8.14 -21.12 8.42
C VAL A 152 -9.19 -22.04 9.01
N VAL A 153 -10.47 -21.77 8.74
CA VAL A 153 -11.57 -22.61 9.25
C VAL A 153 -11.57 -24.00 8.61
N SER A 154 -11.38 -24.09 7.28
CA SER A 154 -11.52 -25.35 6.55
C SER A 154 -10.26 -26.23 6.59
N GLU A 155 -9.07 -25.63 6.61
CA GLU A 155 -7.79 -26.35 6.45
C GLU A 155 -6.94 -26.37 7.72
N LEU A 156 -7.15 -25.42 8.65
CA LEU A 156 -6.34 -25.25 9.86
C LEU A 156 -7.16 -25.43 11.15
N ALA A 157 -8.27 -26.15 11.08
CA ALA A 157 -9.19 -26.43 12.22
C ALA A 157 -9.63 -25.16 12.98
N GLY A 158 -9.70 -24.03 12.30
CA GLY A 158 -10.09 -22.73 12.89
C GLY A 158 -9.03 -22.05 13.74
N GLN A 159 -7.79 -22.57 13.79
CA GLN A 159 -6.69 -22.02 14.57
C GLN A 159 -5.76 -21.16 13.69
N MET A 160 -5.45 -19.97 14.16
CA MET A 160 -4.52 -19.08 13.46
C MET A 160 -3.08 -19.62 13.54
N PRO A 161 -2.31 -19.56 12.43
CA PRO A 161 -0.87 -19.84 12.49
C PRO A 161 -0.18 -18.90 13.47
N ARG A 162 0.78 -19.39 14.26
CA ARG A 162 1.38 -18.65 15.39
C ARG A 162 2.73 -18.05 15.09
N THR A 163 3.35 -18.42 13.96
CA THR A 163 4.65 -17.87 13.55
C THR A 163 4.51 -16.96 12.32
N ALA A 164 5.41 -16.00 12.19
CA ALA A 164 5.43 -15.10 11.04
C ALA A 164 5.62 -15.89 9.72
N GLU A 165 6.43 -16.94 9.74
CA GLU A 165 6.70 -17.81 8.62
C GLU A 165 5.44 -18.55 8.17
N ASP A 166 4.70 -19.13 9.10
CA ASP A 166 3.47 -19.88 8.78
C ASP A 166 2.34 -18.93 8.36
N LEU A 167 2.18 -17.77 9.04
CA LEU A 167 1.22 -16.75 8.63
C LEU A 167 1.45 -16.30 7.19
N GLN A 168 2.71 -16.04 6.81
CA GLN A 168 3.07 -15.62 5.46
C GLN A 168 2.87 -16.74 4.43
N LYS A 169 3.19 -17.98 4.78
CA LYS A 169 3.12 -19.14 3.88
C LYS A 169 1.69 -19.62 3.66
N LEU A 170 0.87 -19.63 4.70
CA LEU A 170 -0.43 -20.29 4.69
C LEU A 170 -1.58 -19.33 4.32
N LEU A 171 -1.47 -18.04 4.66
CA LEU A 171 -2.59 -17.11 4.52
C LEU A 171 -2.50 -16.25 3.25
N PRO A 172 -3.45 -16.35 2.32
CA PRO A 172 -3.49 -15.49 1.14
C PRO A 172 -3.62 -14.01 1.51
N GLY A 173 -2.78 -13.17 0.91
CA GLY A 173 -2.77 -11.72 1.16
C GLY A 173 -1.99 -11.28 2.39
N VAL A 174 -1.41 -12.21 3.14
CA VAL A 174 -0.52 -11.92 4.27
C VAL A 174 0.93 -11.92 3.78
N GLY A 175 1.53 -10.73 3.70
CA GLY A 175 2.95 -10.56 3.37
C GLY A 175 3.84 -10.55 4.60
N ARG A 176 5.17 -10.47 4.41
CA ARG A 176 6.18 -10.47 5.47
C ARG A 176 5.87 -9.45 6.59
N TYR A 177 5.48 -8.23 6.22
CA TYR A 177 5.10 -7.18 7.18
C TYR A 177 3.89 -7.61 8.03
N THR A 178 2.77 -7.96 7.40
CA THR A 178 1.54 -8.32 8.10
C THR A 178 1.75 -9.56 9.00
N ALA A 179 2.48 -10.55 8.51
CA ALA A 179 2.84 -11.74 9.27
C ALA A 179 3.66 -11.40 10.52
N GLY A 180 4.70 -10.58 10.38
CA GLY A 180 5.53 -10.12 11.50
C GLY A 180 4.74 -9.27 12.50
N ALA A 181 3.84 -8.40 12.04
CA ALA A 181 2.98 -7.60 12.90
C ALA A 181 2.03 -8.49 13.75
N ILE A 182 1.32 -9.42 13.10
CA ILE A 182 0.44 -10.37 13.82
C ILE A 182 1.25 -11.20 14.81
N ALA A 183 2.36 -11.79 14.39
CA ALA A 183 3.16 -12.68 15.22
C ALA A 183 3.76 -11.97 16.43
N SER A 184 4.29 -10.75 16.26
CA SER A 184 4.87 -9.98 17.34
C SER A 184 3.83 -9.41 18.32
N ILE A 185 2.72 -8.88 17.83
CA ILE A 185 1.69 -8.25 18.66
C ILE A 185 0.82 -9.29 19.37
N SER A 186 0.45 -10.37 18.68
CA SER A 186 -0.51 -11.33 19.22
C SER A 186 0.15 -12.50 19.95
N TYR A 187 1.31 -12.93 19.50
CA TYR A 187 1.99 -14.13 20.02
C TYR A 187 3.34 -13.86 20.67
N GLY A 188 3.81 -12.61 20.69
CA GLY A 188 5.08 -12.26 21.33
C GLY A 188 6.31 -12.77 20.59
N GLN A 189 6.20 -13.13 19.29
CA GLN A 189 7.36 -13.53 18.50
C GLN A 189 8.31 -12.36 18.32
N ALA A 190 9.59 -12.54 18.68
CA ALA A 190 10.61 -11.51 18.54
C ALA A 190 11.05 -11.38 17.07
N THR A 191 10.20 -10.80 16.24
CA THR A 191 10.45 -10.49 14.84
C THR A 191 10.22 -9.01 14.58
N GLY A 192 11.14 -8.34 13.87
CA GLY A 192 10.98 -6.96 13.46
C GLY A 192 9.95 -6.82 12.34
N VAL A 193 9.43 -5.60 12.13
CA VAL A 193 8.56 -5.27 11.01
C VAL A 193 9.08 -4.04 10.27
N VAL A 194 8.84 -4.00 8.95
CA VAL A 194 9.29 -2.89 8.09
C VAL A 194 8.13 -2.43 7.23
N ASP A 195 7.56 -1.28 7.58
CA ASP A 195 6.57 -0.54 6.78
C ASP A 195 7.17 0.79 6.30
N GLY A 196 6.39 1.61 5.61
CA GLY A 196 6.83 2.93 5.14
C GLY A 196 7.25 3.90 6.27
N ASN A 197 6.72 3.75 7.48
CA ASN A 197 7.12 4.55 8.64
C ASN A 197 8.45 4.08 9.19
N VAL A 198 8.62 2.77 9.38
CA VAL A 198 9.86 2.16 9.85
C VAL A 198 11.01 2.39 8.86
N ILE A 199 10.79 2.23 7.54
CA ILE A 199 11.78 2.59 6.51
C ILE A 199 12.29 4.02 6.72
N ARG A 200 11.38 4.97 6.90
CA ARG A 200 11.74 6.39 7.07
C ARG A 200 12.53 6.62 8.36
N VAL A 201 12.11 6.02 9.47
CA VAL A 201 12.81 6.14 10.75
C VAL A 201 14.23 5.58 10.64
N LEU A 202 14.38 4.34 10.16
CA LEU A 202 15.68 3.67 10.05
C LEU A 202 16.62 4.38 9.07
N CYS A 203 16.11 4.81 7.90
CA CYS A 203 16.91 5.57 6.94
C CYS A 203 17.43 6.88 7.51
N ARG A 204 16.62 7.61 8.30
CA ARG A 204 17.05 8.83 8.98
C ARG A 204 18.02 8.55 10.12
N MET A 205 17.73 7.53 10.93
CA MET A 205 18.61 7.16 12.04
C MET A 205 20.01 6.78 11.59
N ARG A 206 20.17 6.17 10.43
CA ARG A 206 21.44 5.63 9.92
C ARG A 206 21.91 6.26 8.61
N CYS A 207 21.35 7.40 8.18
CA CYS A 207 21.71 8.11 6.94
C CYS A 207 21.72 7.19 5.71
N ILE A 208 20.71 6.30 5.57
CA ILE A 208 20.59 5.42 4.41
C ILE A 208 20.01 6.22 3.24
N GLY A 209 20.89 6.55 2.27
CA GLY A 209 20.54 7.36 1.11
C GLY A 209 20.43 6.58 -0.20
N ALA A 210 20.63 5.27 -0.17
CA ALA A 210 20.34 4.41 -1.32
C ALA A 210 18.83 4.29 -1.55
N ASP A 211 18.43 3.81 -2.74
CA ASP A 211 17.02 3.61 -3.08
C ASP A 211 16.37 2.61 -2.12
N SER A 212 15.50 3.13 -1.25
CA SER A 212 14.79 2.34 -0.24
C SER A 212 13.76 1.36 -0.81
N SER A 213 13.52 1.37 -2.13
CA SER A 213 12.68 0.40 -2.84
C SER A 213 13.46 -0.77 -3.43
N SER A 214 14.80 -0.70 -3.43
CA SER A 214 15.63 -1.79 -3.96
C SER A 214 15.62 -3.00 -3.02
N PRO A 215 15.56 -4.24 -3.54
CA PRO A 215 15.51 -5.45 -2.71
C PRO A 215 16.68 -5.54 -1.72
N ALA A 216 17.88 -5.17 -2.13
CA ALA A 216 19.07 -5.23 -1.28
C ALA A 216 18.98 -4.28 -0.08
N VAL A 217 18.48 -3.05 -0.28
CA VAL A 217 18.29 -2.08 0.81
C VAL A 217 17.13 -2.51 1.71
N ILE A 218 16.04 -3.03 1.15
CA ILE A 218 14.91 -3.55 1.92
C ILE A 218 15.37 -4.68 2.85
N GLU A 219 16.16 -5.65 2.38
CA GLU A 219 16.67 -6.73 3.25
C GLU A 219 17.53 -6.19 4.39
N ARG A 220 18.39 -5.20 4.14
CA ARG A 220 19.16 -4.55 5.21
C ARG A 220 18.28 -3.82 6.23
N LEU A 221 17.19 -3.21 5.80
CA LEU A 221 16.22 -2.59 6.72
C LEU A 221 15.51 -3.66 7.58
N TRP A 222 15.23 -4.83 7.02
CA TRP A 222 14.72 -5.97 7.78
C TRP A 222 15.74 -6.50 8.79
N ASP A 223 17.02 -6.64 8.39
CA ASP A 223 18.10 -7.03 9.31
C ASP A 223 18.18 -6.04 10.47
N MET A 224 18.10 -4.74 10.21
CA MET A 224 18.13 -3.70 11.22
C MET A 224 16.90 -3.76 12.16
N ALA A 225 15.71 -3.94 11.62
CA ALA A 225 14.50 -4.07 12.43
C ALA A 225 14.56 -5.30 13.34
N ASN A 226 15.06 -6.43 12.83
CA ASN A 226 15.27 -7.66 13.63
C ASN A 226 16.36 -7.49 14.70
N ALA A 227 17.43 -6.75 14.43
CA ALA A 227 18.46 -6.45 15.42
C ALA A 227 17.92 -5.56 16.56
N LEU A 228 17.01 -4.65 16.23
CA LEU A 228 16.45 -3.69 17.16
C LEU A 228 15.27 -4.23 17.98
N VAL A 229 14.50 -5.18 17.47
CA VAL A 229 13.28 -5.62 18.16
C VAL A 229 13.55 -6.04 19.60
N ASP A 230 12.73 -5.55 20.51
CA ASP A 230 12.79 -5.94 21.92
C ASP A 230 12.23 -7.36 22.10
N ARG A 231 12.97 -8.22 22.80
CA ARG A 231 12.59 -9.64 22.95
C ARG A 231 11.49 -9.85 23.99
N SER A 232 11.38 -8.96 24.95
CA SER A 232 10.35 -9.03 26.00
C SER A 232 9.04 -8.37 25.60
N ARG A 233 9.11 -7.31 24.73
CA ARG A 233 7.97 -6.53 24.27
C ARG A 233 7.99 -6.33 22.75
N PRO A 234 8.07 -7.41 21.92
CA PRO A 234 8.28 -7.27 20.48
C PRO A 234 7.14 -6.55 19.77
N GLY A 235 5.90 -6.82 20.17
CA GLY A 235 4.72 -6.15 19.61
C GLY A 235 4.67 -4.67 19.94
N ASP A 236 4.99 -4.28 21.17
CA ASP A 236 5.04 -2.87 21.57
C ASP A 236 6.17 -2.14 20.86
N PHE A 237 7.35 -2.76 20.74
CA PHE A 237 8.49 -2.17 20.05
C PHE A 237 8.20 -1.88 18.57
N ASN A 238 7.61 -2.84 17.87
CA ASN A 238 7.21 -2.67 16.47
C ASN A 238 6.16 -1.56 16.31
N GLN A 239 5.14 -1.56 17.17
CA GLN A 239 4.13 -0.50 17.18
C GLN A 239 4.74 0.86 17.52
N ALA A 240 5.72 0.92 18.43
CA ALA A 240 6.41 2.15 18.81
C ALA A 240 7.20 2.76 17.65
N LEU A 241 7.93 1.94 16.86
CA LEU A 241 8.62 2.42 15.66
C LEU A 241 7.65 2.97 14.61
N MET A 242 6.54 2.27 14.37
CA MET A 242 5.50 2.73 13.45
C MET A 242 4.84 4.02 13.95
N GLU A 243 4.53 4.11 15.24
CA GLU A 243 3.94 5.29 15.86
C GLU A 243 4.89 6.49 15.78
N LEU A 244 6.17 6.31 16.09
CA LEU A 244 7.20 7.34 15.94
C LEU A 244 7.25 7.89 14.52
N GLY A 245 7.23 7.00 13.52
CA GLY A 245 7.18 7.39 12.13
C GLY A 245 5.89 8.12 11.74
N ALA A 246 4.77 7.74 12.33
CA ALA A 246 3.46 8.33 12.02
C ALA A 246 3.23 9.70 12.66
N THR A 247 3.79 9.96 13.86
CA THR A 247 3.47 11.13 14.68
C THR A 247 4.62 12.12 14.84
N VAL A 248 5.85 11.67 14.95
CA VAL A 248 7.04 12.50 15.22
C VAL A 248 7.97 12.56 14.00
N CYS A 249 8.46 11.42 13.52
CA CYS A 249 9.37 11.33 12.37
C CYS A 249 8.59 11.33 11.05
N VAL A 250 7.69 12.29 10.88
CA VAL A 250 6.78 12.40 9.73
C VAL A 250 7.51 12.73 8.43
N PRO A 251 6.90 12.47 7.25
CA PRO A 251 7.55 12.68 5.95
C PRO A 251 8.02 14.12 5.70
N LYS A 252 7.19 15.09 6.07
CA LYS A 252 7.44 16.54 5.92
C LYS A 252 7.45 17.17 7.31
N ALA A 253 8.39 18.09 7.55
CA ALA A 253 8.53 18.80 8.83
C ALA A 253 8.50 17.88 10.07
N PRO A 254 9.46 16.95 10.21
CA PRO A 254 9.52 16.05 11.37
C PRO A 254 9.84 16.83 12.64
N LEU A 255 9.28 16.36 13.77
CA LEU A 255 9.43 16.98 15.09
C LEU A 255 10.69 16.48 15.80
N CYS A 256 11.87 16.77 15.23
CA CYS A 256 13.14 16.24 15.73
C CYS A 256 13.48 16.71 17.17
N GLY A 257 12.98 17.86 17.60
CA GLY A 257 13.14 18.37 18.97
C GLY A 257 12.47 17.50 20.03
N GLU A 258 11.33 16.87 19.67
CA GLU A 258 10.49 16.03 20.54
C GLU A 258 10.80 14.53 20.37
N CYS A 259 11.74 14.18 19.47
CA CYS A 259 12.01 12.79 19.12
C CYS A 259 12.76 12.06 20.26
N PRO A 260 12.20 10.94 20.79
CA PRO A 260 12.86 10.16 21.86
C PRO A 260 14.18 9.55 21.40
N LEU A 261 14.38 9.40 20.09
CA LEU A 261 15.57 8.82 19.47
C LEU A 261 16.54 9.87 18.91
N LYS A 262 16.36 11.16 19.27
CA LYS A 262 17.17 12.27 18.74
C LYS A 262 18.68 12.00 18.88
N GLN A 263 19.11 11.55 20.05
CA GLN A 263 20.53 11.28 20.35
C GLN A 263 21.12 10.09 19.57
N HIS A 264 20.31 9.18 19.05
CA HIS A 264 20.70 8.05 18.22
C HIS A 264 20.60 8.35 16.71
N CYS A 265 20.06 9.51 16.33
CA CYS A 265 19.75 9.85 14.94
C CYS A 265 20.95 10.51 14.25
N GLN A 266 21.59 9.78 13.33
CA GLN A 266 22.74 10.31 12.57
C GLN A 266 22.35 11.47 11.63
N ALA A 267 21.16 11.42 11.00
CA ALA A 267 20.71 12.52 10.15
C ALA A 267 20.48 13.81 10.95
N GLN A 268 19.92 13.72 12.15
CA GLN A 268 19.76 14.89 13.02
C GLN A 268 21.11 15.42 13.50
N ARG A 269 22.04 14.53 13.88
CA ARG A 269 23.40 14.91 14.28
C ARG A 269 24.13 15.63 13.14
N ARG A 270 23.93 15.21 11.90
CA ARG A 270 24.49 15.91 10.72
C ARG A 270 23.94 17.32 10.59
N VAL A 271 22.62 17.50 10.70
CA VAL A 271 21.99 18.84 10.68
C VAL A 271 22.54 19.75 11.78
N GLU A 272 22.69 19.22 13.00
CA GLU A 272 23.23 20.00 14.14
C GLU A 272 24.69 20.40 13.93
N LYS A 273 25.51 19.50 13.36
CA LYS A 273 26.90 19.83 12.97
C LYS A 273 26.95 20.94 11.93
N GLU A 274 26.11 20.89 10.88
CA GLU A 274 26.06 21.93 9.84
C GLU A 274 25.62 23.29 10.39
N LEU A 275 24.62 23.32 11.26
CA LEU A 275 24.18 24.53 11.93
C LEU A 275 25.29 25.15 12.82
N ALA A 276 25.97 24.32 13.59
CA ALA A 276 27.11 24.74 14.40
C ALA A 276 28.25 25.30 13.53
N PHE A 277 28.53 24.66 12.41
CA PHE A 277 29.53 25.11 11.44
C PHE A 277 29.16 26.46 10.79
N ALA A 278 27.89 26.61 10.36
CA ALA A 278 27.41 27.86 9.80
C ALA A 278 27.51 29.02 10.82
N SER A 279 27.19 28.77 12.08
CA SER A 279 27.33 29.75 13.17
C SER A 279 28.79 30.16 13.38
N GLN A 280 29.73 29.18 13.43
CA GLN A 280 31.17 29.48 13.57
C GLN A 280 31.70 30.30 12.42
N LYS A 281 31.25 30.04 11.19
CA LYS A 281 31.64 30.83 9.99
C LYS A 281 31.15 32.27 10.08
N LEU A 282 29.96 32.52 10.62
CA LEU A 282 29.43 33.86 10.85
C LEU A 282 30.29 34.65 11.85
N PHE A 283 30.91 33.97 12.83
CA PHE A 283 31.80 34.62 13.81
C PHE A 283 33.28 34.63 13.41
N GLY A 284 33.60 34.42 12.12
CA GLY A 284 34.95 34.55 11.57
C GLY A 284 35.96 33.49 11.99
N LYS A 285 35.53 32.41 12.65
CA LYS A 285 36.40 31.28 13.03
C LYS A 285 36.57 30.35 11.85
N ARG A 286 37.84 30.04 11.50
CA ARG A 286 38.15 29.00 10.50
C ARG A 286 37.69 27.66 11.09
N ALA A 287 36.69 27.08 10.50
CA ALA A 287 36.22 25.76 10.90
C ALA A 287 37.12 24.67 10.31
N PRO A 288 37.44 23.60 11.05
CA PRO A 288 38.10 22.43 10.48
C PRO A 288 37.21 21.87 9.35
N VAL A 289 37.85 21.39 8.28
CA VAL A 289 37.17 20.65 7.21
C VAL A 289 36.38 19.53 7.88
N SER A 290 35.08 19.57 7.74
CA SER A 290 34.23 18.57 8.35
C SER A 290 34.57 17.21 7.77
N ASP A 291 34.97 16.29 8.64
CA ASP A 291 34.87 14.87 8.35
C ASP A 291 33.39 14.59 8.04
N VAL A 292 33.04 14.70 6.76
CA VAL A 292 31.87 14.00 6.25
C VAL A 292 32.25 12.54 6.43
N GLU A 293 31.71 11.96 7.45
CA GLU A 293 31.89 10.54 7.75
C GLU A 293 31.26 9.72 6.61
N ASP A 294 31.90 9.71 5.44
CA ASP A 294 31.58 8.81 4.35
C ASP A 294 32.11 7.41 4.67
N CYS A 295 31.40 6.38 4.23
CA CYS A 295 31.79 4.98 4.42
C CYS A 295 33.02 4.60 3.60
N GLY A 296 34.05 5.47 3.53
CA GLY A 296 35.28 5.25 2.77
C GLY A 296 35.08 5.17 1.25
N VAL A 297 36.14 5.48 0.51
CA VAL A 297 36.17 5.42 -0.95
C VAL A 297 35.99 3.96 -1.39
N GLY A 298 34.78 3.57 -1.85
CA GLY A 298 34.56 2.20 -2.32
C GLY A 298 33.10 1.71 -2.31
N GLY A 299 32.12 2.58 -2.56
CA GLY A 299 30.80 2.10 -2.97
C GLY A 299 29.96 1.38 -1.93
N CYS A 300 29.76 1.97 -0.75
CA CYS A 300 28.79 1.43 0.23
C CYS A 300 27.39 1.37 -0.39
N PRO A 301 26.71 0.21 -0.43
CA PRO A 301 25.42 0.05 -1.07
C PRO A 301 24.26 0.76 -0.34
N LEU A 302 24.52 1.33 0.85
CA LEU A 302 23.52 2.05 1.65
C LEU A 302 23.72 3.58 1.60
N CYS A 303 24.85 4.06 1.09
CA CYS A 303 25.12 5.48 0.93
C CYS A 303 24.28 6.09 -0.22
N PRO A 304 24.02 7.42 -0.19
CA PRO A 304 23.47 8.12 -1.33
C PRO A 304 24.44 8.02 -2.53
N PRO A 305 23.94 7.99 -3.77
CA PRO A 305 24.80 8.04 -4.94
C PRO A 305 25.51 9.39 -5.02
N ALA A 306 26.72 9.41 -5.55
CA ALA A 306 27.51 10.65 -5.72
C ALA A 306 26.80 11.72 -6.55
N THR A 307 25.86 11.31 -7.40
CA THR A 307 25.05 12.21 -8.24
C THR A 307 23.96 12.96 -7.48
N GLU A 308 23.66 12.55 -6.25
CA GLU A 308 22.64 13.16 -5.41
C GLU A 308 23.26 13.56 -4.07
N PRO A 309 23.99 14.69 -4.00
CA PRO A 309 24.63 15.14 -2.78
C PRO A 309 23.58 15.52 -1.72
N TRP A 310 24.03 15.61 -0.49
CA TRP A 310 23.23 16.12 0.62
C TRP A 310 22.78 17.56 0.36
N ASP A 311 21.47 17.81 0.54
CA ASP A 311 20.87 19.14 0.48
C ASP A 311 20.58 19.64 1.91
N SER A 312 21.35 20.67 2.35
CA SER A 312 21.19 21.24 3.69
C SER A 312 19.79 21.82 3.93
N SER A 313 19.10 22.28 2.88
CA SER A 313 17.72 22.82 3.00
C SER A 313 16.68 21.75 3.35
N LEU A 314 16.94 20.50 2.99
CA LEU A 314 16.08 19.36 3.29
C LEU A 314 16.35 18.79 4.69
N GLY A 315 17.51 19.02 5.27
CA GLY A 315 17.90 18.47 6.56
C GLY A 315 17.67 16.96 6.62
N VAL A 316 17.05 16.45 7.68
CA VAL A 316 16.78 15.01 7.83
C VAL A 316 15.86 14.43 6.75
N THR A 317 15.14 15.28 6.00
CA THR A 317 14.22 14.82 4.93
C THR A 317 14.93 14.43 3.64
N ASN A 318 16.25 14.58 3.57
CA ASN A 318 17.08 13.91 2.57
C ASN A 318 16.86 12.39 2.58
N PHE A 319 16.44 11.83 3.75
CA PHE A 319 16.21 10.39 3.92
C PHE A 319 14.74 10.05 4.23
N PRO A 320 14.23 8.92 3.71
CA PRO A 320 14.80 8.07 2.66
C PRO A 320 14.78 8.76 1.30
N ARG A 321 15.68 8.35 0.40
CA ARG A 321 15.61 8.76 -1.01
C ARG A 321 14.31 8.27 -1.62
N LYS A 322 13.67 9.14 -2.40
CA LYS A 322 12.43 8.81 -3.10
C LYS A 322 12.77 8.23 -4.45
N ALA A 323 12.32 7.02 -4.73
CA ALA A 323 12.33 6.47 -6.08
C ALA A 323 11.51 7.36 -7.03
N ALA A 324 11.95 7.44 -8.28
CA ALA A 324 11.16 8.10 -9.33
C ALA A 324 9.79 7.44 -9.44
N LYS A 325 8.74 8.24 -9.43
CA LYS A 325 7.38 7.73 -9.58
C LYS A 325 7.20 7.17 -11.00
N LYS A 326 6.76 5.93 -11.10
CA LYS A 326 6.32 5.37 -12.38
C LYS A 326 5.14 6.17 -12.90
N GLN A 327 5.12 6.44 -14.21
CA GLN A 327 3.98 7.08 -14.84
C GLN A 327 2.72 6.21 -14.65
N PRO A 328 1.58 6.79 -14.24
CA PRO A 328 0.35 6.04 -14.10
C PRO A 328 -0.12 5.52 -15.46
N ARG A 329 -0.66 4.32 -15.46
CA ARG A 329 -1.33 3.79 -16.66
C ARG A 329 -2.66 4.53 -16.83
N VAL A 330 -2.90 5.05 -18.02
CA VAL A 330 -4.17 5.67 -18.38
C VAL A 330 -5.03 4.61 -19.08
N ALA A 331 -6.18 4.31 -18.50
CA ALA A 331 -7.21 3.48 -19.13
C ALA A 331 -8.47 4.33 -19.27
N ARG A 332 -9.13 4.25 -20.43
CA ARG A 332 -10.42 4.90 -20.67
C ARG A 332 -11.52 3.86 -20.62
N THR A 333 -12.63 4.20 -20.01
CA THR A 333 -13.82 3.35 -19.91
C THR A 333 -15.05 4.19 -20.19
N ALA A 334 -15.93 3.76 -21.09
CA ALA A 334 -17.25 4.31 -21.22
C ALA A 334 -18.18 3.66 -20.18
N THR A 335 -19.00 4.46 -19.53
CA THR A 335 -19.96 4.03 -18.52
C THR A 335 -21.32 4.65 -18.85
N CYS A 336 -22.40 3.88 -18.78
CA CYS A 336 -23.75 4.38 -18.97
C CYS A 336 -24.57 4.28 -17.69
N VAL A 337 -25.12 5.41 -17.25
CA VAL A 337 -26.18 5.43 -16.24
C VAL A 337 -27.48 5.14 -16.98
N LEU A 338 -27.93 3.90 -16.91
CA LEU A 338 -29.19 3.46 -17.49
C LEU A 338 -30.29 3.58 -16.44
N GLU A 339 -31.32 4.38 -16.74
CA GLU A 339 -32.41 4.65 -15.80
C GLU A 339 -33.77 4.24 -16.37
N ARG A 340 -34.69 3.87 -15.51
CA ARG A 340 -36.10 3.65 -15.85
C ARG A 340 -37.02 4.14 -14.73
N ARG A 341 -38.30 4.24 -14.99
CA ARG A 341 -39.32 4.37 -13.96
C ARG A 341 -39.84 2.99 -13.57
N GLY A 342 -39.63 2.60 -12.30
CA GLY A 342 -40.14 1.35 -11.75
C GLY A 342 -41.68 1.35 -11.62
N CYS A 343 -42.26 0.20 -11.26
CA CYS A 343 -43.69 -0.02 -11.14
C CYS A 343 -44.39 0.92 -10.15
N HIS A 344 -43.68 1.47 -9.19
CA HIS A 344 -44.21 2.46 -8.23
C HIS A 344 -43.83 3.91 -8.60
N GLY A 345 -43.35 4.16 -9.81
CA GLY A 345 -42.97 5.49 -10.28
C GLY A 345 -41.60 5.98 -9.75
N ALA A 346 -40.92 5.21 -8.89
CA ALA A 346 -39.59 5.51 -8.44
C ALA A 346 -38.58 5.40 -9.60
N LEU A 347 -37.54 6.24 -9.55
CA LEU A 347 -36.45 6.16 -10.49
C LEU A 347 -35.52 5.03 -10.08
N GLU A 348 -35.23 4.13 -11.00
CA GLU A 348 -34.36 2.99 -10.82
C GLU A 348 -33.21 3.03 -11.81
N TYR A 349 -32.05 2.54 -11.36
CA TYR A 349 -30.82 2.48 -12.14
C TYR A 349 -30.38 1.03 -12.34
N LEU A 350 -29.94 0.69 -13.55
CA LEU A 350 -29.34 -0.63 -13.81
C LEU A 350 -27.92 -0.67 -13.25
N ILE A 351 -27.67 -1.65 -12.39
CA ILE A 351 -26.32 -2.02 -11.97
C ILE A 351 -26.02 -3.47 -12.35
N VAL A 352 -24.76 -3.71 -12.69
CA VAL A 352 -24.25 -5.02 -13.11
C VAL A 352 -23.09 -5.40 -12.20
N GLN A 353 -22.95 -6.68 -11.88
CA GLN A 353 -21.88 -7.13 -11.02
C GLN A 353 -20.63 -7.44 -11.83
N ARG A 354 -19.49 -6.93 -11.38
CA ARG A 354 -18.18 -7.26 -11.97
C ARG A 354 -17.83 -8.72 -11.73
N PRO A 355 -17.04 -9.34 -12.64
CA PRO A 355 -16.56 -10.70 -12.44
C PRO A 355 -15.91 -10.91 -11.06
N SER A 356 -15.93 -12.14 -10.56
CA SER A 356 -15.36 -12.52 -9.26
C SER A 356 -13.82 -12.41 -9.21
N SER A 357 -13.15 -12.07 -10.32
CA SER A 357 -11.70 -11.90 -10.43
C SER A 357 -11.33 -10.56 -11.09
N GLY A 358 -10.10 -10.10 -10.89
CA GLY A 358 -9.62 -8.84 -11.48
C GLY A 358 -9.82 -7.59 -10.61
N LEU A 359 -9.70 -6.42 -11.22
CA LEU A 359 -9.84 -5.13 -10.54
C LEU A 359 -11.29 -4.90 -10.11
N LEU A 360 -11.51 -4.55 -8.84
CA LEU A 360 -12.85 -4.32 -8.26
C LEU A 360 -13.79 -5.53 -8.37
N ALA A 361 -13.24 -6.75 -8.26
CA ALA A 361 -13.99 -8.00 -8.38
C ALA A 361 -15.21 -8.06 -7.46
N GLY A 362 -16.35 -8.49 -8.01
CA GLY A 362 -17.60 -8.67 -7.28
C GLY A 362 -18.32 -7.39 -6.84
N LEU A 363 -17.79 -6.20 -7.17
CA LEU A 363 -18.49 -4.94 -6.94
C LEU A 363 -19.58 -4.71 -7.99
N TRP A 364 -20.57 -3.93 -7.61
CA TRP A 364 -21.58 -3.42 -8.52
C TRP A 364 -21.11 -2.15 -9.23
N GLU A 365 -21.42 -2.04 -10.50
CA GLU A 365 -21.13 -0.85 -11.30
C GLU A 365 -22.24 -0.58 -12.32
N PHE A 366 -22.30 0.62 -12.87
CA PHE A 366 -23.07 0.88 -14.07
C PHE A 366 -22.48 0.10 -15.25
N PRO A 367 -23.29 -0.32 -16.24
CA PRO A 367 -22.80 -0.93 -17.46
C PRO A 367 -21.60 -0.14 -18.03
N SER A 368 -20.47 -0.80 -18.17
CA SER A 368 -19.19 -0.17 -18.50
C SER A 368 -18.39 -1.02 -19.45
N LEU A 369 -17.69 -0.39 -20.40
CA LEU A 369 -16.76 -1.09 -21.29
C LEU A 369 -15.46 -0.31 -21.48
N PRO A 370 -14.31 -1.01 -21.60
CA PRO A 370 -13.03 -0.39 -21.91
C PRO A 370 -13.06 0.22 -23.31
N LEU A 371 -12.52 1.44 -23.46
CA LEU A 371 -12.38 2.12 -24.74
C LEU A 371 -10.95 2.01 -25.28
N ALA A 372 -10.82 1.79 -26.59
CA ALA A 372 -9.54 1.92 -27.28
C ALA A 372 -9.05 3.39 -27.24
N GLN A 373 -7.72 3.57 -27.22
CA GLN A 373 -7.15 4.91 -27.26
C GLN A 373 -7.46 5.60 -28.59
N GLY A 374 -7.84 6.88 -28.52
CA GLY A 374 -8.10 7.69 -29.71
C GLY A 374 -9.48 7.47 -30.37
N LEU A 375 -10.37 6.69 -29.75
CA LEU A 375 -11.69 6.45 -30.29
C LEU A 375 -12.52 7.75 -30.30
N GLN A 376 -13.08 8.13 -31.46
CA GLN A 376 -13.95 9.30 -31.63
C GLN A 376 -15.26 9.13 -30.85
N GLU A 377 -15.91 10.23 -30.47
CA GLU A 377 -17.10 10.22 -29.62
C GLU A 377 -18.26 9.44 -30.22
N GLU A 378 -18.53 9.63 -31.54
CA GLU A 378 -19.57 8.90 -32.26
C GLU A 378 -19.37 7.39 -32.16
N LYS A 379 -18.14 6.93 -32.38
CA LYS A 379 -17.80 5.51 -32.30
C LYS A 379 -17.86 4.97 -30.86
N GLN A 380 -17.56 5.81 -29.86
CA GLN A 380 -17.73 5.44 -28.42
C GLN A 380 -19.21 5.19 -28.12
N ARG A 381 -20.12 6.03 -28.66
CA ARG A 381 -21.58 5.88 -28.49
C ARG A 381 -22.08 4.62 -29.17
N GLU A 382 -21.63 4.31 -30.40
CA GLU A 382 -22.01 3.09 -31.11
C GLU A 382 -21.63 1.84 -30.34
N VAL A 383 -20.34 1.71 -29.92
CA VAL A 383 -19.86 0.55 -29.19
C VAL A 383 -20.56 0.41 -27.84
N LEU A 384 -20.87 1.54 -27.17
CA LEU A 384 -21.62 1.53 -25.91
C LEU A 384 -23.08 1.11 -26.14
N ALA A 385 -23.73 1.58 -27.23
CA ALA A 385 -25.10 1.20 -27.58
C ALA A 385 -25.21 -0.31 -27.83
N ASP A 386 -24.28 -0.88 -28.60
CA ASP A 386 -24.19 -2.34 -28.83
C ASP A 386 -24.02 -3.12 -27.50
N HIS A 387 -23.17 -2.62 -26.59
CA HIS A 387 -22.98 -3.20 -25.28
C HIS A 387 -24.28 -3.16 -24.44
N LEU A 388 -24.99 -2.05 -24.43
CA LEU A 388 -26.25 -1.90 -23.70
C LEU A 388 -27.37 -2.76 -24.29
N GLN A 389 -27.42 -2.92 -25.63
CA GLN A 389 -28.36 -3.83 -26.29
C GLN A 389 -28.18 -5.28 -25.78
N ALA A 390 -26.95 -5.73 -25.56
CA ALA A 390 -26.70 -7.06 -25.00
C ALA A 390 -27.33 -7.22 -23.61
N TRP A 391 -27.30 -6.19 -22.76
CA TRP A 391 -27.90 -6.23 -21.43
C TRP A 391 -29.42 -6.12 -21.42
N THR A 392 -30.00 -5.31 -22.32
CA THR A 392 -31.42 -4.95 -22.29
C THR A 392 -32.28 -5.80 -23.22
N GLY A 393 -31.64 -6.58 -24.10
CA GLY A 393 -32.32 -7.32 -25.16
C GLY A 393 -33.08 -6.44 -26.19
N ARG A 394 -32.90 -5.13 -26.11
CA ARG A 394 -33.58 -4.13 -26.99
C ARG A 394 -32.56 -3.32 -27.78
N PRO A 395 -32.89 -2.93 -29.05
CA PRO A 395 -32.04 -2.02 -29.80
C PRO A 395 -31.85 -0.69 -29.06
N VAL A 396 -30.61 -0.27 -28.87
CA VAL A 396 -30.27 1.03 -28.31
C VAL A 396 -29.70 1.92 -29.40
N ALA A 397 -30.37 3.05 -29.69
CA ALA A 397 -29.88 4.01 -30.64
C ALA A 397 -28.70 4.81 -30.04
N ALA A 398 -27.54 4.84 -30.70
CA ALA A 398 -26.38 5.61 -30.26
C ALA A 398 -26.68 7.10 -30.05
N GLY A 399 -27.59 7.67 -30.86
CA GLY A 399 -28.05 9.06 -30.71
C GLY A 399 -28.87 9.35 -29.46
N GLY A 400 -29.46 8.32 -28.83
CA GLY A 400 -30.17 8.43 -27.54
C GLY A 400 -29.25 8.52 -26.32
N LEU A 401 -27.97 8.18 -26.49
CA LEU A 401 -26.98 8.26 -25.42
C LEU A 401 -26.55 9.70 -25.17
N ARG A 402 -26.91 10.24 -24.03
CA ARG A 402 -26.59 11.59 -23.63
C ARG A 402 -25.28 11.65 -22.88
N PHE A 403 -24.34 12.46 -23.32
CA PHE A 403 -23.04 12.66 -22.71
C PHE A 403 -23.15 13.47 -21.42
N ILE A 404 -22.51 13.01 -20.33
CA ILE A 404 -22.53 13.66 -19.01
C ILE A 404 -21.18 14.27 -18.65
N GLY A 405 -20.06 13.64 -18.99
CA GLY A 405 -18.76 14.20 -18.62
C GLY A 405 -17.56 13.37 -19.05
N GLU A 406 -16.39 14.03 -19.09
CA GLU A 406 -15.12 13.46 -19.60
C GLU A 406 -14.26 12.75 -18.54
N THR A 407 -14.38 13.11 -17.27
CA THR A 407 -13.52 12.57 -16.20
C THR A 407 -13.63 11.04 -16.07
N TYR A 408 -14.82 10.54 -16.29
CA TYR A 408 -15.18 9.18 -16.70
C TYR A 408 -16.02 9.40 -17.93
N VAL A 409 -15.75 8.80 -19.07
CA VAL A 409 -16.59 8.96 -20.25
C VAL A 409 -17.98 8.42 -19.92
N VAL A 410 -18.86 9.30 -19.44
CA VAL A 410 -20.17 8.93 -18.85
C VAL A 410 -21.26 9.36 -19.80
N TYR A 411 -22.15 8.45 -20.07
CA TYR A 411 -23.40 8.66 -20.79
C TYR A 411 -24.59 8.33 -19.92
N SER A 412 -25.76 8.86 -20.24
CA SER A 412 -27.04 8.43 -19.67
C SER A 412 -28.02 8.04 -20.77
N LEU A 413 -28.93 7.15 -20.42
CA LEU A 413 -30.01 6.70 -21.23
C LEU A 413 -31.23 6.39 -20.36
N SER A 414 -32.38 6.98 -20.67
CA SER A 414 -33.67 6.66 -20.04
C SER A 414 -34.41 5.63 -20.90
N LEU A 415 -34.93 4.60 -20.28
CA LEU A 415 -35.72 3.55 -20.93
C LEU A 415 -37.18 3.63 -20.47
N ASP A 416 -38.08 3.51 -21.42
CA ASP A 416 -39.51 3.41 -21.13
C ASP A 416 -39.95 1.94 -21.01
N GLY A 417 -40.78 1.66 -20.00
CA GLY A 417 -41.38 0.35 -19.74
C GLY A 417 -40.45 -0.70 -19.14
N ASP A 418 -40.99 -1.89 -18.90
CA ASP A 418 -40.26 -3.00 -18.31
C ASP A 418 -39.19 -3.56 -19.25
N VAL A 419 -37.99 -3.64 -18.76
CA VAL A 419 -36.82 -4.19 -19.44
C VAL A 419 -36.42 -5.49 -18.77
N THR A 420 -36.52 -6.59 -19.50
CA THR A 420 -36.06 -7.90 -19.06
C THR A 420 -34.55 -7.99 -19.26
N LEU A 421 -33.80 -8.22 -18.18
CA LEU A 421 -32.36 -8.37 -18.25
C LEU A 421 -32.00 -9.82 -18.64
N ASP A 422 -30.93 -10.00 -19.41
CA ASP A 422 -30.44 -11.31 -19.79
C ASP A 422 -29.75 -12.01 -18.59
N PRO A 423 -30.32 -13.10 -18.04
CA PRO A 423 -29.75 -13.81 -16.91
C PRO A 423 -28.46 -14.57 -17.25
N ALA A 424 -28.14 -14.76 -18.55
CA ALA A 424 -26.90 -15.41 -18.99
C ALA A 424 -25.66 -14.50 -18.86
N LEU A 425 -25.88 -13.19 -18.77
CA LEU A 425 -24.83 -12.23 -18.48
C LEU A 425 -24.48 -12.21 -16.99
N SER A 426 -23.54 -11.36 -16.57
CA SER A 426 -23.23 -11.18 -15.15
C SER A 426 -24.48 -10.81 -14.35
N PRO A 427 -24.56 -11.11 -13.05
CA PRO A 427 -25.68 -10.68 -12.22
C PRO A 427 -25.96 -9.19 -12.43
N SER A 428 -27.24 -8.87 -12.62
CA SER A 428 -27.69 -7.50 -12.86
C SER A 428 -29.01 -7.26 -12.16
N ARG A 429 -29.25 -6.01 -11.73
CA ARG A 429 -30.51 -5.62 -11.06
C ARG A 429 -30.80 -4.15 -11.23
N TRP A 430 -32.08 -3.82 -11.17
CA TRP A 430 -32.54 -2.45 -11.03
C TRP A 430 -32.56 -2.07 -9.55
N VAL A 431 -32.08 -0.87 -9.24
CA VAL A 431 -31.98 -0.38 -7.87
C VAL A 431 -32.41 1.08 -7.81
N THR A 432 -33.04 1.45 -6.72
CA THR A 432 -33.28 2.84 -6.35
C THR A 432 -31.97 3.53 -5.97
N GLU A 433 -31.96 4.85 -5.81
CA GLU A 433 -30.80 5.60 -5.33
C GLU A 433 -30.35 5.12 -3.94
N GLU A 434 -31.28 4.87 -3.03
CA GLU A 434 -30.98 4.37 -1.69
C GLU A 434 -30.33 2.98 -1.74
N GLU A 435 -30.90 2.06 -2.52
CA GLU A 435 -30.34 0.72 -2.71
C GLU A 435 -28.99 0.76 -3.43
N PHE A 436 -28.78 1.69 -4.38
CA PHE A 436 -27.47 1.91 -4.97
C PHE A 436 -26.42 2.30 -3.93
N HIS A 437 -26.76 3.23 -3.03
CA HIS A 437 -25.84 3.66 -1.98
C HIS A 437 -25.59 2.60 -0.92
N ALA A 438 -26.53 1.72 -0.66
CA ALA A 438 -26.41 0.55 0.23
C ALA A 438 -25.60 -0.59 -0.43
N SER A 439 -25.61 -0.67 -1.75
CA SER A 439 -24.90 -1.71 -2.50
C SER A 439 -23.36 -1.53 -2.45
N ALA A 440 -22.64 -2.63 -2.66
CA ALA A 440 -21.17 -2.63 -2.75
C ALA A 440 -20.69 -1.99 -4.06
N VAL A 441 -20.77 -0.68 -4.18
CA VAL A 441 -20.32 0.09 -5.32
C VAL A 441 -19.02 0.83 -5.05
N SER A 442 -18.20 1.02 -6.08
CA SER A 442 -16.94 1.78 -5.95
C SER A 442 -17.20 3.28 -5.78
N THR A 443 -16.23 3.99 -5.18
CA THR A 443 -16.28 5.46 -5.10
C THR A 443 -16.38 6.13 -6.48
N ALA A 444 -15.84 5.49 -7.53
CA ALA A 444 -15.96 5.96 -8.91
C ALA A 444 -17.43 5.97 -9.34
N MET A 445 -18.16 4.90 -9.10
CA MET A 445 -19.59 4.79 -9.46
C MET A 445 -20.46 5.78 -8.68
N LYS A 446 -20.18 6.01 -7.39
CA LYS A 446 -20.85 7.07 -6.61
C LYS A 446 -20.63 8.47 -7.19
N LYS A 447 -19.45 8.75 -7.74
CA LYS A 447 -19.18 10.01 -8.43
C LYS A 447 -19.90 10.10 -9.79
N VAL A 448 -20.01 8.98 -10.50
CA VAL A 448 -20.77 8.90 -11.77
C VAL A 448 -22.23 9.23 -11.51
N LEU A 449 -22.87 8.59 -10.53
CA LEU A 449 -24.27 8.89 -10.18
C LEU A 449 -24.45 10.37 -9.82
N LYS A 450 -23.62 10.90 -8.94
CA LYS A 450 -23.67 12.32 -8.55
C LYS A 450 -23.53 13.28 -9.72
N ALA A 451 -22.70 12.96 -10.72
CA ALA A 451 -22.56 13.78 -11.94
C ALA A 451 -23.84 13.74 -12.79
N HIS A 452 -24.47 12.57 -12.88
CA HIS A 452 -25.74 12.39 -13.57
C HIS A 452 -26.88 13.19 -12.91
N GLU A 453 -27.03 13.08 -11.58
CA GLU A 453 -28.03 13.80 -10.79
C GLU A 453 -27.88 15.32 -10.91
N LYS A 454 -26.64 15.81 -10.85
CA LYS A 454 -26.38 17.25 -11.03
C LYS A 454 -26.88 17.76 -12.37
N GLN A 455 -26.59 17.05 -13.46
CA GLN A 455 -27.03 17.44 -14.79
C GLN A 455 -28.56 17.39 -14.94
N ARG A 456 -29.22 16.37 -14.38
CA ARG A 456 -30.67 16.25 -14.33
C ARG A 456 -31.33 17.40 -13.55
N GLY A 457 -30.73 17.80 -12.42
CA GLY A 457 -31.20 18.93 -11.59
C GLY A 457 -31.06 20.28 -12.30
N GLU A 458 -30.04 20.49 -13.13
CA GLU A 458 -29.84 21.70 -13.90
C GLU A 458 -30.89 21.85 -15.04
N GLU A 459 -31.42 20.75 -15.58
CA GLU A 459 -32.46 20.75 -16.63
C GLU A 459 -33.87 20.93 -16.07
N SER A 460 -34.14 20.49 -14.85
CA SER A 460 -35.46 20.66 -14.20
C SER A 460 -35.68 22.06 -13.63
N SER A 461 -34.68 22.96 -13.62
CA SER A 461 -34.83 24.35 -13.20
C SER A 461 -35.26 25.25 -14.38
N PRO A 462 -36.44 25.89 -14.35
CA PRO A 462 -36.85 26.80 -15.42
C PRO A 462 -35.89 28.01 -15.46
N GLY A 463 -35.38 28.29 -16.65
CA GLY A 463 -34.33 29.19 -17.05
C GLY A 463 -34.22 30.51 -16.27
N LYS A 464 -33.16 30.69 -15.53
CA LYS A 464 -32.58 32.01 -15.25
C LYS A 464 -31.61 32.35 -16.36
N GLY A 465 -32.03 33.29 -17.20
CA GLY A 465 -31.36 33.75 -18.43
C GLY A 465 -29.88 34.02 -18.24
N SER A 466 -29.08 33.35 -19.02
CA SER A 466 -27.64 33.56 -19.18
C SER A 466 -27.39 34.94 -19.78
N LYS A 467 -26.92 35.91 -18.97
CA LYS A 467 -26.28 37.13 -19.47
C LYS A 467 -24.94 36.79 -20.12
N ARG A 468 -24.94 36.68 -21.44
CA ARG A 468 -23.71 36.64 -22.26
C ARG A 468 -22.87 37.90 -21.99
N LYS A 469 -21.72 37.79 -21.35
CA LYS A 469 -20.67 38.80 -21.47
C LYS A 469 -19.92 38.58 -22.79
N ARG A 470 -20.11 39.52 -23.72
CA ARG A 470 -19.29 39.68 -24.93
C ARG A 470 -17.93 40.25 -24.56
N GLY A 471 -16.88 39.66 -25.07
CA GLY A 471 -15.76 40.29 -25.74
C GLY A 471 -14.59 40.74 -24.90
N ALA A 472 -13.47 40.05 -25.03
CA ALA A 472 -12.21 40.70 -25.46
C ALA A 472 -11.25 39.62 -25.96
N LYS A 473 -10.85 39.81 -27.18
CA LYS A 473 -9.82 39.06 -27.92
C LYS A 473 -8.44 39.55 -27.47
N LEU A 474 -7.57 38.68 -27.01
CA LEU A 474 -6.11 38.91 -27.06
C LEU A 474 -5.40 37.63 -27.47
N GLN A 475 -4.51 37.83 -28.42
CA GLN A 475 -3.71 36.82 -29.11
C GLN A 475 -2.56 36.29 -28.29
N GLY A 476 -2.22 35.02 -28.47
CA GLY A 476 -0.86 34.51 -28.57
C GLY A 476 -0.15 34.12 -27.29
N ALA A 477 -0.02 32.83 -27.09
CA ALA A 477 1.24 32.12 -26.95
C ALA A 477 1.00 30.67 -26.54
N SER A 478 1.58 29.75 -27.27
CA SER A 478 1.64 28.33 -26.99
C SER A 478 2.41 28.06 -25.70
N SER A 479 1.84 27.32 -24.78
CA SER A 479 2.62 26.56 -23.82
C SER A 479 1.83 25.33 -23.35
N THR A 480 2.47 24.21 -23.53
CA THR A 480 2.11 22.86 -23.06
C THR A 480 1.71 22.85 -21.59
N CYS A 481 0.50 22.42 -21.30
CA CYS A 481 0.04 22.18 -19.92
C CYS A 481 0.47 20.81 -19.42
N PRO A 482 1.16 20.71 -18.28
CA PRO A 482 1.28 19.44 -17.57
C PRO A 482 0.01 19.20 -16.76
N GLY A 483 -0.60 18.03 -16.92
CA GLY A 483 -1.77 17.59 -16.19
C GLY A 483 -1.58 17.65 -14.68
N THR A 484 -2.29 18.52 -14.03
CA THR A 484 -2.29 18.66 -12.56
C THR A 484 -3.27 17.66 -11.97
N GLN A 485 -2.73 16.62 -11.36
CA GLN A 485 -3.50 15.71 -10.50
C GLN A 485 -3.98 16.51 -9.27
N LEU A 486 -5.27 16.80 -9.19
CA LEU A 486 -5.88 17.45 -8.04
C LEU A 486 -5.71 16.57 -6.80
N SER A 487 -4.87 17.02 -5.89
CA SER A 487 -4.66 16.45 -4.56
C SER A 487 -5.95 16.60 -3.74
N LEU A 488 -6.31 15.55 -2.97
CA LEU A 488 -7.43 15.52 -2.00
C LEU A 488 -7.46 16.70 -1.01
N ARG A 489 -6.41 17.53 -0.94
CA ARG A 489 -6.34 18.73 -0.10
C ARG A 489 -7.18 19.92 -0.55
N ALA A 490 -7.69 19.91 -1.78
CA ALA A 490 -8.56 21.01 -2.28
C ALA A 490 -9.99 20.94 -1.72
N PHE A 491 -10.38 19.83 -1.09
CA PHE A 491 -11.73 19.60 -0.57
C PHE A 491 -11.91 19.84 0.94
N LEU A 492 -10.84 20.16 1.66
CA LEU A 492 -10.89 20.39 3.12
C LEU A 492 -10.58 21.86 3.50
N ARG A 493 -11.26 22.84 2.88
CA ARG A 493 -11.39 24.16 3.47
C ARG A 493 -12.77 24.25 4.13
N ALA A 494 -12.78 24.18 5.46
CA ALA A 494 -13.92 24.55 6.27
C ALA A 494 -14.25 26.04 6.06
N PRO A 495 -15.53 26.44 6.05
CA PRO A 495 -15.88 27.85 6.02
C PRO A 495 -15.45 28.51 7.34
N LYS A 496 -14.81 29.65 7.24
CA LYS A 496 -14.59 30.55 8.38
C LYS A 496 -15.96 31.11 8.78
N SER A 497 -16.36 30.85 10.00
CA SER A 497 -17.45 31.53 10.63
C SER A 497 -17.07 32.99 10.93
N PRO A 498 -18.07 33.92 11.05
CA PRO A 498 -17.89 35.36 11.03
C PRO A 498 -17.10 35.91 12.21
#